data_5b4c3effafe442537df3af1dfca45304
#
_entry.id   5b4c3effafe442537df3af1dfca45304
#
_cell.length_a   1.000
_cell.length_b   1.000
_cell.length_c   1.000
_cell.angle_alpha   90.00
_cell.angle_beta   90.00
_cell.angle_gamma   90.00
#
_symmetry.space_group_name_H-M   'P 1'
#
loop_
_entity.id
_entity.type
_entity.pdbx_description
1 polymer ?
#
loop_
_entity_poly.entity_id
_entity_poly.type
_entity_poly.pdbx_seq_one_letter_code
_entity_poly.pdbx_strand_id
1 'polypeptide(L)'
;RQVAILVKDPSKLKLGGERKEMSFLFMDIVGFTPISEYYKNKDDPEGLVEVINDYLNRMSKIVLKNGGTIDKYMGDCIMAFWNAPLDCENHAEMAVKTAIECAEETDKIKAEFKEKGLPDINIGSGVNTGTCIVGNMGSEMRLDYSVIGDSVNLAARLEAATRNYKDDNGKVTPLLYPSFTYEKLKNIKSI
;
A
#
# COMPACT_ATOMS: atom_id res chain seq x y z
N ARG A 1 3.12 -12.14 -12.08
CA ARG A 1 4.50 -12.67 -11.84
C ARG A 1 4.55 -13.57 -10.59
N GLN A 2 3.85 -13.23 -9.51
CA GLN A 2 3.83 -13.99 -8.25
C GLN A 2 3.02 -15.28 -8.36
N VAL A 3 1.83 -15.23 -8.96
CA VAL A 3 1.03 -16.41 -9.28
C VAL A 3 1.84 -17.40 -10.14
N ALA A 4 2.67 -16.91 -11.08
CA ALA A 4 3.52 -17.74 -11.90
C ALA A 4 4.65 -18.45 -11.11
N ILE A 5 5.09 -17.89 -9.98
CA ILE A 5 6.09 -18.52 -9.09
C ILE A 5 5.43 -19.61 -8.25
N LEU A 6 4.23 -19.37 -7.73
CA LEU A 6 3.46 -20.34 -6.96
C LEU A 6 2.98 -21.52 -7.83
N VAL A 7 2.60 -21.25 -9.09
CA VAL A 7 2.20 -22.30 -10.05
C VAL A 7 3.37 -23.21 -10.47
N LYS A 8 4.60 -22.69 -10.46
CA LYS A 8 5.80 -23.49 -10.79
C LYS A 8 6.24 -24.45 -9.68
N ASP A 9 5.77 -24.23 -8.46
CA ASP A 9 6.08 -25.10 -7.32
C ASP A 9 4.79 -25.45 -6.55
N PRO A 10 4.08 -26.53 -6.97
CA PRO A 10 2.83 -26.96 -6.33
C PRO A 10 2.98 -27.30 -4.84
N SER A 11 4.19 -27.57 -4.35
CA SER A 11 4.43 -27.83 -2.93
C SER A 11 4.18 -26.58 -2.06
N LYS A 12 4.29 -25.40 -2.64
CA LYS A 12 4.00 -24.10 -2.01
C LYS A 12 2.51 -23.75 -1.97
N LEU A 13 1.65 -24.55 -2.62
CA LEU A 13 0.19 -24.37 -2.61
C LEU A 13 -0.50 -25.06 -1.42
N LYS A 14 0.24 -25.66 -0.50
CA LYS A 14 -0.34 -26.23 0.71
C LYS A 14 -0.74 -25.16 1.69
N LEU A 15 -1.86 -25.38 2.40
CA LEU A 15 -2.23 -24.61 3.59
C LEU A 15 -1.04 -24.60 4.57
N GLY A 16 -0.68 -23.42 5.04
CA GLY A 16 0.39 -23.25 6.01
C GLY A 16 1.10 -21.93 5.81
N GLY A 17 1.86 -21.54 6.82
CA GLY A 17 2.63 -20.32 6.80
C GLY A 17 3.97 -20.50 7.50
N GLU A 18 4.91 -19.64 7.17
CA GLU A 18 6.19 -19.52 7.82
C GLU A 18 6.30 -18.23 8.62
N ARG A 19 7.07 -18.24 9.70
CA ARG A 19 7.38 -17.05 10.47
C ARG A 19 8.53 -16.31 9.80
N LYS A 20 8.30 -15.05 9.41
CA LYS A 20 9.31 -14.26 8.70
C LYS A 20 9.26 -12.79 9.11
N GLU A 21 10.41 -12.12 9.16
CA GLU A 21 10.47 -10.67 9.27
C GLU A 21 10.22 -10.06 7.90
N MET A 22 9.28 -9.12 7.82
CA MET A 22 8.81 -8.51 6.57
C MET A 22 8.49 -7.04 6.78
N SER A 23 8.31 -6.30 5.68
CA SER A 23 7.78 -4.94 5.71
C SER A 23 6.43 -4.88 5.03
N PHE A 24 5.53 -4.08 5.60
CA PHE A 24 4.14 -3.92 5.19
C PHE A 24 3.85 -2.47 4.85
N LEU A 25 3.06 -2.25 3.83
CA LEU A 25 2.51 -0.96 3.44
C LEU A 25 0.99 -1.06 3.39
N PHE A 26 0.33 -0.14 4.08
CA PHE A 26 -1.07 0.22 3.84
C PHE A 26 -1.09 1.63 3.30
N MET A 27 -1.85 1.87 2.25
CA MET A 27 -1.95 3.17 1.59
C MET A 27 -3.37 3.39 1.11
N ASP A 28 -3.95 4.54 1.46
CA ASP A 28 -5.34 4.85 1.23
C ASP A 28 -5.50 6.32 0.79
N ILE A 29 -6.57 6.61 0.05
CA ILE A 29 -6.88 7.99 -0.33
C ILE A 29 -7.43 8.75 0.89
N VAL A 30 -6.78 9.84 1.24
CA VAL A 30 -7.27 10.74 2.28
C VAL A 30 -8.33 11.66 1.70
N GLY A 31 -9.54 11.63 2.29
CA GLY A 31 -10.64 12.46 1.83
C GLY A 31 -11.29 11.93 0.53
N PHE A 32 -11.47 10.63 0.41
CA PHE A 32 -12.17 10.01 -0.72
C PHE A 32 -13.63 10.48 -0.87
N THR A 33 -14.29 10.83 0.25
CA THR A 33 -15.71 11.26 0.26
C THR A 33 -16.00 12.41 -0.72
N PRO A 34 -15.25 13.53 -0.75
CA PRO A 34 -15.49 14.60 -1.74
C PRO A 34 -15.40 14.14 -3.19
N ILE A 35 -14.52 13.20 -3.51
CA ILE A 35 -14.39 12.63 -4.86
C ILE A 35 -15.63 11.81 -5.18
N SER A 36 -16.06 10.95 -4.27
CA SER A 36 -17.28 10.13 -4.41
C SER A 36 -18.53 11.00 -4.56
N GLU A 37 -18.67 12.06 -3.74
CA GLU A 37 -19.79 13.00 -3.82
C GLU A 37 -19.82 13.79 -5.13
N TYR A 38 -18.67 14.17 -5.66
CA TYR A 38 -18.56 14.85 -6.95
C TYR A 38 -19.16 14.02 -8.08
N TYR A 39 -18.80 12.74 -8.17
CA TYR A 39 -19.33 11.84 -9.20
C TYR A 39 -20.79 11.46 -8.95
N LYS A 40 -21.19 11.26 -7.69
CA LYS A 40 -22.60 11.05 -7.33
C LYS A 40 -23.49 12.21 -7.75
N ASN A 41 -23.05 13.46 -7.53
CA ASN A 41 -23.83 14.65 -7.92
C ASN A 41 -23.91 14.85 -9.44
N LYS A 42 -23.04 14.20 -10.20
CA LYS A 42 -23.06 14.18 -11.68
C LYS A 42 -23.77 12.97 -12.26
N ASP A 43 -24.26 12.07 -11.41
CA ASP A 43 -24.84 10.78 -11.82
C ASP A 43 -23.87 9.97 -12.72
N ASP A 44 -22.57 9.97 -12.34
CA ASP A 44 -21.47 9.36 -13.12
C ASP A 44 -20.68 8.35 -12.26
N PRO A 45 -21.28 7.20 -11.90
CA PRO A 45 -20.58 6.16 -11.14
C PRO A 45 -19.42 5.51 -11.91
N GLU A 46 -19.51 5.46 -13.23
CA GLU A 46 -18.45 4.93 -14.11
C GLU A 46 -17.20 5.78 -14.02
N GLY A 47 -17.32 7.11 -14.02
CA GLY A 47 -16.21 8.03 -13.84
C GLY A 47 -15.52 7.87 -12.49
N LEU A 48 -16.26 7.58 -11.42
CA LEU A 48 -15.67 7.27 -10.12
C LEU A 48 -14.82 5.99 -10.18
N VAL A 49 -15.35 4.95 -10.83
CA VAL A 49 -14.62 3.67 -11.00
C VAL A 49 -13.35 3.87 -11.83
N GLU A 50 -13.39 4.68 -12.89
CA GLU A 50 -12.23 5.00 -13.70
C GLU A 50 -11.14 5.70 -12.88
N VAL A 51 -11.50 6.67 -12.04
CA VAL A 51 -10.57 7.38 -11.15
C VAL A 51 -9.90 6.42 -10.16
N ILE A 52 -10.68 5.56 -9.51
CA ILE A 52 -10.15 4.56 -8.58
C ILE A 52 -9.18 3.63 -9.31
N ASN A 53 -9.58 3.13 -10.48
CA ASN A 53 -8.77 2.20 -11.26
C ASN A 53 -7.47 2.85 -11.76
N ASP A 54 -7.48 4.12 -12.19
CA ASP A 54 -6.26 4.84 -12.57
C ASP A 54 -5.31 5.00 -11.39
N TYR A 55 -5.84 5.42 -10.24
CA TYR A 55 -5.08 5.51 -9.00
C TYR A 55 -4.45 4.16 -8.62
N LEU A 56 -5.25 3.10 -8.51
CA LEU A 56 -4.76 1.77 -8.15
C LEU A 56 -3.71 1.26 -9.14
N ASN A 57 -3.88 1.51 -10.44
CA ASN A 57 -2.93 1.11 -11.48
C ASN A 57 -1.59 1.84 -11.34
N ARG A 58 -1.59 3.15 -11.12
CA ARG A 58 -0.38 3.95 -10.96
C ARG A 58 0.40 3.51 -9.71
N MET A 59 -0.27 3.41 -8.55
CA MET A 59 0.35 2.99 -7.31
C MET A 59 0.86 1.55 -7.36
N SER A 60 0.09 0.63 -7.95
CA SER A 60 0.49 -0.76 -8.12
C SER A 60 1.75 -0.92 -8.98
N LYS A 61 1.90 -0.12 -10.03
CA LYS A 61 3.13 -0.11 -10.85
C LYS A 61 4.36 0.25 -10.02
N ILE A 62 4.24 1.23 -9.11
CA ILE A 62 5.32 1.65 -8.22
C ILE A 62 5.65 0.54 -7.21
N VAL A 63 4.64 -0.06 -6.57
CA VAL A 63 4.81 -1.19 -5.65
C VAL A 63 5.56 -2.33 -6.33
N LEU A 64 5.10 -2.76 -7.52
CA LEU A 64 5.71 -3.87 -8.27
C LEU A 64 7.11 -3.54 -8.79
N LYS A 65 7.37 -2.31 -9.23
CA LYS A 65 8.69 -1.82 -9.65
C LYS A 65 9.71 -1.95 -8.52
N ASN A 66 9.30 -1.65 -7.28
CA ASN A 66 10.13 -1.72 -6.09
C ASN A 66 10.13 -3.11 -5.41
N GLY A 67 9.70 -4.15 -6.10
CA GLY A 67 9.75 -5.54 -5.64
C GLY A 67 8.70 -5.92 -4.60
N GLY A 68 7.69 -5.08 -4.38
CA GLY A 68 6.58 -5.36 -3.48
C GLY A 68 5.61 -6.40 -4.03
N THR A 69 4.96 -7.09 -3.12
CA THR A 69 3.84 -7.99 -3.36
C THR A 69 2.56 -7.29 -2.96
N ILE A 70 1.63 -7.11 -3.89
CA ILE A 70 0.29 -6.63 -3.56
C ILE A 70 -0.50 -7.81 -3.00
N ASP A 71 -0.98 -7.67 -1.77
CA ASP A 71 -1.84 -8.66 -1.12
C ASP A 71 -3.28 -8.52 -1.64
N LYS A 72 -3.86 -7.37 -1.43
CA LYS A 72 -5.23 -7.07 -1.86
C LYS A 72 -5.49 -5.56 -1.97
N TYR A 73 -6.60 -5.27 -2.66
CA TYR A 73 -7.24 -3.96 -2.60
C TYR A 73 -8.47 -4.03 -1.69
N MET A 74 -8.69 -2.98 -0.91
CA MET A 74 -9.85 -2.82 -0.02
C MET A 74 -10.48 -1.45 -0.34
N GLY A 75 -11.32 -1.41 -1.40
CA GLY A 75 -11.76 -0.15 -1.99
C GLY A 75 -10.59 0.57 -2.65
N ASP A 76 -10.28 1.76 -2.19
CA ASP A 76 -9.13 2.57 -2.60
C ASP A 76 -7.85 2.28 -1.80
N CYS A 77 -7.93 1.44 -0.76
CA CYS A 77 -6.77 1.04 0.02
C CYS A 77 -5.98 -0.08 -0.65
N ILE A 78 -4.65 0.08 -0.69
CA ILE A 78 -3.69 -0.91 -1.17
C ILE A 78 -2.96 -1.50 0.03
N MET A 79 -3.00 -2.82 0.17
CA MET A 79 -2.15 -3.58 1.08
C MET A 79 -1.04 -4.28 0.30
N ALA A 80 0.21 -4.02 0.68
CA ALA A 80 1.37 -4.62 0.06
C ALA A 80 2.43 -5.03 1.09
N PHE A 81 3.32 -5.95 0.72
CA PHE A 81 4.40 -6.39 1.57
C PHE A 81 5.67 -6.75 0.77
N TRP A 82 6.82 -6.81 1.46
CA TRP A 82 8.14 -7.14 0.92
C TRP A 82 8.77 -8.27 1.71
N ASN A 83 9.70 -8.97 1.09
CA ASN A 83 10.44 -10.14 1.58
C ASN A 83 9.69 -11.47 1.49
N ALA A 84 8.60 -11.52 0.71
CA ALA A 84 7.89 -12.74 0.32
C ALA A 84 7.10 -12.51 -0.98
N PRO A 85 6.86 -13.53 -1.81
CA PRO A 85 7.44 -14.86 -1.78
C PRO A 85 8.91 -14.92 -2.18
N LEU A 86 9.49 -13.79 -2.60
CA LEU A 86 10.91 -13.63 -2.91
C LEU A 86 11.61 -12.91 -1.77
N ASP A 87 12.81 -13.37 -1.43
CA ASP A 87 13.64 -12.72 -0.44
C ASP A 87 14.07 -11.32 -0.91
N CYS A 88 14.09 -10.38 0.04
CA CYS A 88 14.47 -8.99 -0.19
C CYS A 88 15.17 -8.48 1.08
N GLU A 89 16.49 -8.46 1.10
CA GLU A 89 17.27 -8.07 2.29
C GLU A 89 17.00 -6.62 2.74
N ASN A 90 16.75 -5.72 1.78
CA ASN A 90 16.45 -4.31 2.04
C ASN A 90 14.95 -4.00 2.00
N HIS A 91 14.11 -4.95 2.43
CA HIS A 91 12.66 -4.85 2.36
C HIS A 91 12.07 -3.61 3.07
N ALA A 92 12.65 -3.17 4.19
CA ALA A 92 12.22 -1.97 4.90
C ALA A 92 12.45 -0.70 4.07
N GLU A 93 13.65 -0.59 3.46
CA GLU A 93 14.01 0.51 2.58
C GLU A 93 13.12 0.55 1.33
N MET A 94 12.86 -0.61 0.70
CA MET A 94 11.99 -0.70 -0.46
C MET A 94 10.55 -0.30 -0.15
N ALA A 95 10.03 -0.67 1.00
CA ALA A 95 8.68 -0.29 1.43
C ALA A 95 8.55 1.22 1.64
N VAL A 96 9.49 1.84 2.36
CA VAL A 96 9.50 3.29 2.61
C VAL A 96 9.70 4.06 1.31
N LYS A 97 10.66 3.66 0.47
CA LYS A 97 10.88 4.26 -0.86
C LYS A 97 9.62 4.20 -1.71
N THR A 98 8.91 3.08 -1.68
CA THR A 98 7.64 2.92 -2.42
C THR A 98 6.60 3.92 -1.94
N ALA A 99 6.43 4.08 -0.63
CA ALA A 99 5.49 5.04 -0.08
C ALA A 99 5.81 6.50 -0.49
N ILE A 100 7.10 6.85 -0.54
CA ILE A 100 7.56 8.17 -1.00
C ILE A 100 7.26 8.37 -2.50
N GLU A 101 7.65 7.41 -3.35
CA GLU A 101 7.37 7.48 -4.80
C GLU A 101 5.85 7.54 -5.08
N CYS A 102 5.02 6.87 -4.26
CA CYS A 102 3.56 6.96 -4.35
C CYS A 102 3.03 8.36 -3.95
N ALA A 103 3.63 8.99 -2.94
CA ALA A 103 3.28 10.36 -2.57
C ALA A 103 3.62 11.35 -3.70
N GLU A 104 4.81 11.23 -4.31
CA GLU A 104 5.22 12.03 -5.47
C GLU A 104 4.28 11.82 -6.68
N GLU A 105 3.86 10.58 -6.94
CA GLU A 105 2.90 10.29 -8.00
C GLU A 105 1.52 10.86 -7.70
N THR A 106 1.11 10.88 -6.42
CA THR A 106 -0.14 11.51 -5.99
C THR A 106 -0.13 13.02 -6.24
N ASP A 107 0.99 13.71 -6.05
CA ASP A 107 1.11 15.14 -6.37
C ASP A 107 0.91 15.40 -7.87
N LYS A 108 1.31 14.48 -8.76
CA LYS A 108 1.01 14.57 -10.21
C LYS A 108 -0.47 14.36 -10.49
N ILE A 109 -1.09 13.34 -9.89
CA ILE A 109 -2.54 13.10 -10.03
C ILE A 109 -3.33 14.32 -9.54
N LYS A 110 -2.89 14.95 -8.44
CA LYS A 110 -3.48 16.16 -7.88
C LYS A 110 -3.43 17.33 -8.89
N ALA A 111 -2.32 17.50 -9.59
CA ALA A 111 -2.21 18.51 -10.65
C ALA A 111 -3.20 18.23 -11.80
N GLU A 112 -3.28 16.99 -12.26
CA GLU A 112 -4.24 16.56 -13.29
C GLU A 112 -5.71 16.78 -12.85
N PHE A 113 -6.01 16.49 -11.57
CA PHE A 113 -7.35 16.70 -10.99
C PHE A 113 -7.72 18.18 -10.98
N LYS A 114 -6.78 19.05 -10.58
CA LYS A 114 -6.96 20.51 -10.59
C LYS A 114 -7.26 21.04 -11.99
N GLU A 115 -6.55 20.55 -13.01
CA GLU A 115 -6.81 20.92 -14.42
C GLU A 115 -8.20 20.50 -14.90
N LYS A 116 -8.68 19.35 -14.43
CA LYS A 116 -10.02 18.81 -14.75
C LYS A 116 -11.14 19.35 -13.86
N GLY A 117 -10.84 20.21 -12.89
CA GLY A 117 -11.82 20.71 -11.92
C GLY A 117 -12.37 19.64 -10.98
N LEU A 118 -11.60 18.58 -10.72
CA LEU A 118 -11.93 17.52 -9.77
C LEU A 118 -11.51 17.90 -8.35
N PRO A 119 -12.14 17.31 -7.32
CA PRO A 119 -11.73 17.50 -5.93
C PRO A 119 -10.27 17.08 -5.69
N ASP A 120 -9.64 17.69 -4.70
CA ASP A 120 -8.27 17.38 -4.29
C ASP A 120 -8.11 15.91 -3.87
N ILE A 121 -6.97 15.31 -4.23
CA ILE A 121 -6.57 13.97 -3.81
C ILE A 121 -5.30 14.04 -2.97
N ASN A 122 -5.27 13.30 -1.87
CA ASN A 122 -4.09 13.07 -1.04
C ASN A 122 -4.05 11.61 -0.63
N ILE A 123 -2.90 11.12 -0.18
CA ILE A 123 -2.78 9.76 0.37
C ILE A 123 -2.26 9.77 1.80
N GLY A 124 -2.63 8.75 2.56
CA GLY A 124 -2.00 8.35 3.80
C GLY A 124 -1.35 6.98 3.63
N SER A 125 -0.12 6.85 4.06
CA SER A 125 0.62 5.59 4.01
C SER A 125 1.18 5.23 5.37
N GLY A 126 0.99 3.98 5.79
CA GLY A 126 1.61 3.40 6.98
C GLY A 126 2.57 2.31 6.58
N VAL A 127 3.84 2.44 6.94
CA VAL A 127 4.87 1.40 6.73
C VAL A 127 5.32 0.86 8.06
N ASN A 128 5.36 -0.46 8.20
CA ASN A 128 5.90 -1.13 9.36
C ASN A 128 6.76 -2.32 8.98
N THR A 129 7.77 -2.61 9.80
CA THR A 129 8.64 -3.76 9.67
C THR A 129 8.55 -4.62 10.91
N GLY A 130 8.40 -5.92 10.76
CA GLY A 130 8.34 -6.84 11.89
C GLY A 130 8.02 -8.26 11.49
N THR A 131 7.98 -9.14 12.49
CA THR A 131 7.70 -10.56 12.29
C THR A 131 6.22 -10.79 12.08
N CYS A 132 5.89 -11.63 11.10
CA CYS A 132 4.54 -12.10 10.81
C CYS A 132 4.55 -13.59 10.43
N ILE A 133 3.37 -14.13 10.19
CA ILE A 133 3.18 -15.39 9.48
C ILE A 133 2.81 -15.05 8.04
N VAL A 134 3.52 -15.61 7.06
CA VAL A 134 3.25 -15.47 5.64
C VAL A 134 3.04 -16.83 5.01
N GLY A 135 2.06 -16.97 4.14
CA GLY A 135 1.77 -18.21 3.44
C GLY A 135 0.35 -18.29 2.89
N ASN A 136 -0.04 -19.49 2.50
CA ASN A 136 -1.38 -19.74 1.98
C ASN A 136 -2.38 -19.87 3.14
N MET A 137 -3.31 -18.95 3.19
CA MET A 137 -4.34 -18.83 4.21
C MET A 137 -5.71 -18.92 3.57
N GLY A 138 -6.66 -19.53 4.26
CA GLY A 138 -8.04 -19.62 3.79
C GLY A 138 -8.67 -20.98 4.08
N SER A 139 -9.57 -21.39 3.22
CA SER A 139 -10.27 -22.67 3.26
C SER A 139 -9.85 -23.57 2.10
N GLU A 140 -10.30 -24.82 2.10
CA GLU A 140 -10.12 -25.72 0.96
C GLU A 140 -10.73 -25.18 -0.34
N MET A 141 -11.72 -24.31 -0.24
CA MET A 141 -12.41 -23.70 -1.37
C MET A 141 -11.74 -22.45 -1.92
N ARG A 142 -10.95 -21.76 -1.08
CA ARG A 142 -10.27 -20.51 -1.45
C ARG A 142 -9.01 -20.31 -0.62
N LEU A 143 -7.89 -20.16 -1.32
CA LEU A 143 -6.58 -19.90 -0.75
C LEU A 143 -6.08 -18.53 -1.22
N ASP A 144 -5.66 -17.70 -0.27
CA ASP A 144 -4.98 -16.44 -0.54
C ASP A 144 -3.56 -16.52 0.04
N TYR A 145 -2.54 -16.16 -0.75
CA TYR A 145 -1.19 -15.97 -0.22
C TYR A 145 -1.12 -14.62 0.45
N SER A 146 -1.06 -14.61 1.76
CA SER A 146 -1.22 -13.40 2.56
C SER A 146 -0.35 -13.43 3.83
N VAL A 147 -0.44 -12.38 4.62
CA VAL A 147 0.30 -12.17 5.87
C VAL A 147 -0.64 -11.91 7.04
N ILE A 148 -0.29 -12.41 8.23
CA ILE A 148 -1.03 -12.17 9.46
C ILE A 148 -0.07 -11.93 10.63
N GLY A 149 -0.38 -10.94 11.48
CA GLY A 149 0.38 -10.63 12.69
C GLY A 149 0.17 -9.20 13.17
N ASP A 150 0.57 -8.94 14.41
CA ASP A 150 0.47 -7.60 15.02
C ASP A 150 1.26 -6.55 14.24
N SER A 151 2.39 -6.96 13.65
CA SER A 151 3.21 -6.09 12.81
C SER A 151 2.47 -5.60 11.56
N VAL A 152 1.59 -6.44 11.00
CA VAL A 152 0.73 -6.09 9.86
C VAL A 152 -0.32 -5.06 10.30
N ASN A 153 -0.98 -5.33 11.44
CA ASN A 153 -2.01 -4.45 12.00
C ASN A 153 -1.44 -3.08 12.40
N LEU A 154 -0.17 -3.02 12.82
CA LEU A 154 0.49 -1.76 13.13
C LEU A 154 0.64 -0.89 11.88
N ALA A 155 1.00 -1.45 10.72
CA ALA A 155 1.09 -0.70 9.47
C ALA A 155 -0.27 -0.08 9.09
N ALA A 156 -1.37 -0.82 9.24
CA ALA A 156 -2.73 -0.30 9.01
C ALA A 156 -3.08 0.85 9.98
N ARG A 157 -2.73 0.71 11.28
CA ARG A 157 -2.95 1.79 12.26
C ARG A 157 -2.11 3.04 11.97
N LEU A 158 -0.90 2.88 11.48
CA LEU A 158 -0.04 4.01 11.07
C LEU A 158 -0.64 4.74 9.86
N GLU A 159 -1.15 4.00 8.86
CA GLU A 159 -1.87 4.60 7.74
C GLU A 159 -3.04 5.46 8.25
N ALA A 160 -3.94 4.89 9.05
CA ALA A 160 -5.07 5.61 9.61
C ALA A 160 -4.65 6.83 10.46
N ALA A 161 -3.53 6.74 11.18
CA ALA A 161 -3.01 7.81 12.01
C ALA A 161 -2.46 9.00 11.21
N THR A 162 -2.11 8.84 9.93
CA THR A 162 -1.61 9.94 9.09
C THR A 162 -2.54 11.14 9.09
N ARG A 163 -3.85 10.91 9.19
CA ARG A 163 -4.90 11.95 9.21
C ARG A 163 -4.82 12.88 10.42
N ASN A 164 -4.13 12.45 11.48
CA ASN A 164 -3.93 13.23 12.71
C ASN A 164 -2.68 14.13 12.64
N TYR A 165 -1.82 13.92 11.65
CA TYR A 165 -0.58 14.66 11.48
C TYR A 165 -0.69 15.55 10.24
N LYS A 166 -0.63 16.85 10.46
CA LYS A 166 -0.70 17.88 9.41
C LYS A 166 0.49 18.80 9.54
N ASP A 167 0.98 19.28 8.42
CA ASP A 167 1.98 20.35 8.40
C ASP A 167 1.35 21.70 8.75
N ASP A 168 2.18 22.75 8.83
CA ASP A 168 1.75 24.13 9.16
C ASP A 168 0.73 24.69 8.15
N ASN A 169 0.62 24.11 6.96
CA ASN A 169 -0.35 24.47 5.92
C ASN A 169 -1.61 23.60 5.96
N GLY A 170 -1.72 22.67 6.93
CA GLY A 170 -2.85 21.77 7.07
C GLY A 170 -2.81 20.56 6.12
N LYS A 171 -1.71 20.35 5.36
CA LYS A 171 -1.52 19.17 4.49
C LYS A 171 -1.25 17.95 5.38
N VAL A 172 -1.99 16.87 5.13
CA VAL A 172 -1.81 15.59 5.84
C VAL A 172 -0.44 15.01 5.52
N THR A 173 0.23 14.48 6.54
CA THR A 173 1.49 13.73 6.37
C THR A 173 1.24 12.49 5.51
N PRO A 174 1.92 12.34 4.37
CA PRO A 174 1.63 11.24 3.44
C PRO A 174 2.16 9.88 3.91
N LEU A 175 3.05 9.86 4.91
CA LEU A 175 3.73 8.64 5.35
C LEU A 175 4.04 8.68 6.84
N LEU A 176 3.71 7.60 7.55
CA LEU A 176 4.17 7.31 8.91
C LEU A 176 4.84 5.95 8.99
N TYR A 177 5.92 5.87 9.75
CA TYR A 177 6.58 4.62 10.14
C TYR A 177 7.26 4.75 11.50
N PRO A 178 7.41 3.67 12.28
CA PRO A 178 7.96 3.74 13.63
C PRO A 178 9.49 3.78 13.61
N SER A 179 10.09 4.20 14.75
CA SER A 179 11.54 4.34 14.91
C SER A 179 12.32 3.06 14.56
N PHE A 180 11.82 1.90 14.94
CA PHE A 180 12.49 0.63 14.64
C PHE A 180 12.44 0.26 13.15
N THR A 181 11.48 0.75 12.36
CA THR A 181 11.54 0.68 10.90
C THR A 181 12.61 1.65 10.37
N TYR A 182 12.66 2.87 10.91
CA TYR A 182 13.68 3.86 10.56
C TYR A 182 15.10 3.34 10.76
N GLU A 183 15.38 2.66 11.87
CA GLU A 183 16.70 2.08 12.19
C GLU A 183 17.18 1.04 11.14
N LYS A 184 16.26 0.48 10.35
CA LYS A 184 16.57 -0.45 9.25
C LYS A 184 16.83 0.24 7.91
N LEU A 185 16.69 1.57 7.82
CA LEU A 185 16.90 2.34 6.60
C LEU A 185 18.38 2.71 6.52
N LYS A 186 19.17 1.96 5.73
CA LYS A 186 20.62 2.14 5.64
C LYS A 186 21.05 3.21 4.63
N ASN A 187 20.23 3.50 3.60
CA ASN A 187 20.65 4.29 2.43
C ASN A 187 19.67 5.41 2.05
N ILE A 188 18.56 5.57 2.73
CA ILE A 188 17.68 6.71 2.49
C ILE A 188 18.28 7.91 3.22
N LYS A 189 18.98 8.77 2.47
CA LYS A 189 19.32 10.10 2.95
C LYS A 189 18.04 10.80 3.34
N SER A 190 18.01 11.37 4.55
CA SER A 190 16.88 12.14 5.08
C SER A 190 16.27 13.01 3.98
N ILE A 191 15.00 12.77 3.74
CA ILE A 191 14.14 13.60 2.92
C ILE A 191 13.71 14.78 3.76
#